data_130534ad8097fccb9d3f68b2b8fa2f00
#
_entry.id   130534ad8097fccb9d3f68b2b8fa2f00
#
_cell.length_a   1.000
_cell.length_b   1.000
_cell.length_c   1.000
_cell.angle_alpha   90.00
_cell.angle_beta   90.00
_cell.angle_gamma   90.00
#
_symmetry.space_group_name_H-M   'P 1'
#
loop_
_entity.id
_entity.type
_entity.pdbx_description
1 polymer ?
#
loop_
_entity_poly.entity_id
_entity_poly.type
_entity_poly.pdbx_seq_one_letter_code
_entity_poly.pdbx_strand_id
1 'polypeptide(L)'
;MIDQEYILLIMNCKKYEKKSLFQKMTWLKKIPSYLKYYHVIGDTAMETEYEFDNENNVLKVRVADDYNSLPKKVIASYIAVNNTFNYKYIFKTDDDQILVNNQYFDLLCNLIKVKEPKTHYGGFIVDVKQPYMSEYHRIHPELPKQLPLYITKYCSGRFYFLSSEAVQYLILKRANIEREFLEDYAIGFNLSRTLKESILLISTNKYFTDIELSDFPKLVEEGKI
;
A
#
# COMPACT_ATOMS: atom_id res chain seq x y z
N MET A 1 5.05 16.63 15.34
CA MET A 1 5.10 15.76 14.11
C MET A 1 6.51 15.76 13.58
N ILE A 2 6.94 14.66 13.01
CA ILE A 2 8.27 14.47 12.42
C ILE A 2 8.17 14.83 10.93
N ASP A 3 9.08 15.66 10.41
CA ASP A 3 9.08 16.00 8.97
C ASP A 3 9.61 14.82 8.15
N GLN A 4 8.76 14.32 7.24
CA GLN A 4 9.07 13.20 6.36
C GLN A 4 8.21 13.28 5.09
N GLU A 5 8.70 13.90 4.01
CA GLU A 5 7.89 14.20 2.82
C GLU A 5 7.24 12.96 2.17
N TYR A 6 7.93 11.82 2.17
CA TYR A 6 7.49 10.60 1.48
C TYR A 6 7.62 9.39 2.40
N ILE A 7 6.55 8.63 2.52
CA ILE A 7 6.49 7.42 3.34
C ILE A 7 5.97 6.26 2.49
N LEU A 8 6.71 5.15 2.49
CA LEU A 8 6.31 3.91 1.84
C LEU A 8 5.80 2.93 2.90
N LEU A 9 4.55 2.52 2.76
CA LEU A 9 3.93 1.48 3.57
C LEU A 9 3.88 0.17 2.77
N ILE A 10 4.43 -0.88 3.33
CA ILE A 10 4.48 -2.21 2.72
C ILE A 10 3.57 -3.11 3.54
N MET A 11 2.44 -3.52 2.96
CA MET A 11 1.50 -4.39 3.67
C MET A 11 2.10 -5.78 3.82
N ASN A 12 2.27 -6.19 5.08
CA ASN A 12 2.86 -7.47 5.46
C ASN A 12 2.01 -8.13 6.55
N CYS A 13 2.37 -9.35 6.95
CA CYS A 13 1.84 -10.01 8.13
C CYS A 13 2.94 -10.87 8.79
N LYS A 14 2.76 -11.21 10.06
CA LYS A 14 3.70 -12.05 10.82
C LYS A 14 4.00 -13.38 10.10
N LYS A 15 3.00 -13.96 9.43
CA LYS A 15 3.15 -15.21 8.67
C LYS A 15 4.18 -15.10 7.53
N TYR A 16 4.36 -13.90 6.96
CA TYR A 16 5.22 -13.63 5.80
C TYR A 16 6.47 -12.79 6.16
N GLU A 17 6.98 -12.92 7.38
CA GLU A 17 8.20 -12.22 7.82
C GLU A 17 9.38 -12.42 6.86
N LYS A 18 9.53 -13.62 6.28
CA LYS A 18 10.58 -13.91 5.28
C LYS A 18 10.49 -13.00 4.06
N LYS A 19 9.29 -12.62 3.60
CA LYS A 19 9.11 -11.69 2.49
C LYS A 19 9.64 -10.29 2.86
N SER A 20 9.36 -9.81 4.07
CA SER A 20 9.88 -8.50 4.52
C SER A 20 11.40 -8.51 4.63
N LEU A 21 11.99 -9.59 5.16
CA LEU A 21 13.44 -9.76 5.22
C LEU A 21 14.05 -9.72 3.83
N PHE A 22 13.45 -10.46 2.88
CA PHE A 22 13.89 -10.46 1.49
C PHE A 22 13.88 -9.05 0.87
N GLN A 23 12.79 -8.29 1.02
CA GLN A 23 12.70 -6.93 0.53
C GLN A 23 13.75 -6.03 1.17
N LYS A 24 14.01 -6.16 2.49
CA LYS A 24 15.07 -5.44 3.20
C LYS A 24 16.46 -5.78 2.70
N MET A 25 16.72 -7.02 2.33
CA MET A 25 18.01 -7.47 1.81
C MET A 25 18.25 -7.06 0.35
N THR A 26 17.20 -6.77 -0.38
CA THR A 26 17.24 -6.48 -1.82
C THR A 26 17.00 -4.99 -2.13
N TRP A 27 15.83 -4.68 -2.66
CA TRP A 27 15.54 -3.38 -3.24
C TRP A 27 15.36 -2.25 -2.21
N LEU A 28 14.96 -2.55 -0.98
CA LEU A 28 14.79 -1.51 0.05
C LEU A 28 16.12 -0.88 0.48
N LYS A 29 17.26 -1.56 0.33
CA LYS A 29 18.58 -0.97 0.52
C LYS A 29 18.93 0.12 -0.49
N LYS A 30 18.20 0.17 -1.61
CA LYS A 30 18.52 1.03 -2.76
C LYS A 30 17.50 2.15 -2.97
N ILE A 31 16.50 2.27 -2.07
CA ILE A 31 15.55 3.37 -2.14
C ILE A 31 16.22 4.68 -1.74
N PRO A 32 15.74 5.84 -2.25
CA PRO A 32 16.29 7.14 -1.89
C PRO A 32 16.20 7.42 -0.38
N SER A 33 17.19 8.08 0.19
CA SER A 33 17.25 8.40 1.63
C SER A 33 16.13 9.32 2.13
N TYR A 34 15.50 10.08 1.23
CA TYR A 34 14.35 10.92 1.56
C TYR A 34 13.04 10.13 1.69
N LEU A 35 13.03 8.84 1.31
CA LEU A 35 11.86 7.95 1.39
C LEU A 35 12.00 7.05 2.62
N LYS A 36 11.18 7.28 3.64
CA LYS A 36 11.08 6.40 4.80
C LYS A 36 10.12 5.27 4.50
N TYR A 37 10.47 4.03 4.88
CA TYR A 37 9.55 2.90 4.70
C TYR A 37 9.23 2.19 6.00
N TYR A 38 8.07 1.52 6.03
CA TYR A 38 7.66 0.61 7.10
C TYR A 38 6.93 -0.60 6.53
N HIS A 39 7.29 -1.79 7.03
CA HIS A 39 6.44 -2.96 6.90
C HIS A 39 5.31 -2.87 7.92
N VAL A 40 4.07 -2.95 7.45
CA VAL A 40 2.88 -2.81 8.30
C VAL A 40 2.37 -4.20 8.68
N ILE A 41 2.29 -4.47 9.98
CA ILE A 41 1.75 -5.73 10.53
C ILE A 41 0.62 -5.44 11.51
N GLY A 42 -0.36 -6.34 11.56
CA GLY A 42 -1.44 -6.31 12.55
C GLY A 42 -1.04 -7.00 13.84
N ASP A 43 -1.51 -6.47 14.97
CA ASP A 43 -1.37 -7.11 16.28
C ASP A 43 -2.50 -6.68 17.21
N THR A 44 -3.48 -7.57 17.41
CA THR A 44 -4.63 -7.29 18.29
C THR A 44 -4.28 -7.29 19.79
N ALA A 45 -3.10 -7.77 20.17
CA ALA A 45 -2.66 -7.81 21.56
C ALA A 45 -2.01 -6.49 22.03
N MET A 46 -1.85 -5.51 21.12
CA MET A 46 -1.28 -4.21 21.48
C MET A 46 -2.20 -3.41 22.42
N GLU A 47 -1.60 -2.71 23.37
CA GLU A 47 -2.32 -1.77 24.23
C GLU A 47 -2.58 -0.43 23.51
N THR A 48 -1.67 -0.01 22.65
CA THR A 48 -1.76 1.22 21.84
C THR A 48 -2.41 0.95 20.49
N GLU A 49 -2.97 1.99 19.86
CA GLU A 49 -3.55 1.87 18.51
C GLU A 49 -2.48 1.56 17.45
N TYR A 50 -1.26 2.06 17.64
CA TYR A 50 -0.12 1.81 16.76
C TYR A 50 1.21 2.01 17.48
N GLU A 51 2.28 1.45 16.89
CA GLU A 51 3.66 1.56 17.36
C GLU A 51 4.61 1.56 16.17
N PHE A 52 5.54 2.54 16.13
CA PHE A 52 6.62 2.58 15.14
C PHE A 52 7.91 2.02 15.74
N ASP A 53 8.36 0.89 15.21
CA ASP A 53 9.71 0.37 15.44
C ASP A 53 10.64 0.92 14.33
N ASN A 54 11.34 2.00 14.65
CA ASN A 54 12.22 2.68 13.70
C ASN A 54 13.52 1.92 13.43
N GLU A 55 13.96 1.05 14.32
CA GLU A 55 15.17 0.23 14.15
C GLU A 55 14.93 -0.86 13.10
N ASN A 56 13.77 -1.50 13.17
CA ASN A 56 13.39 -2.57 12.27
C ASN A 56 12.56 -2.10 11.07
N ASN A 57 12.20 -0.81 10.99
CA ASN A 57 11.28 -0.24 10.00
C ASN A 57 9.94 -1.03 9.95
N VAL A 58 9.32 -1.21 11.11
CA VAL A 58 8.02 -1.88 11.25
C VAL A 58 7.02 -0.91 11.86
N LEU A 59 5.83 -0.86 11.29
CA LEU A 59 4.65 -0.22 11.88
C LEU A 59 3.69 -1.33 12.31
N LYS A 60 3.47 -1.44 13.62
CA LYS A 60 2.42 -2.29 14.18
C LYS A 60 1.15 -1.48 14.35
N VAL A 61 0.00 -2.08 14.00
CA VAL A 61 -1.32 -1.48 14.18
C VAL A 61 -2.25 -2.47 14.88
N ARG A 62 -3.13 -1.97 15.76
CA ARG A 62 -4.03 -2.81 16.57
C ARG A 62 -5.22 -3.31 15.78
N VAL A 63 -4.96 -4.16 14.80
CA VAL A 63 -5.97 -4.87 13.97
C VAL A 63 -5.56 -6.33 13.78
N ALA A 64 -6.50 -7.16 13.35
CA ALA A 64 -6.17 -8.55 12.98
C ALA A 64 -5.22 -8.58 11.77
N ASP A 65 -4.35 -9.60 11.74
CA ASP A 65 -3.26 -9.73 10.75
C ASP A 65 -3.61 -10.76 9.66
N ASP A 66 -4.88 -10.83 9.28
CA ASP A 66 -5.42 -11.67 8.23
C ASP A 66 -5.77 -10.87 6.97
N TYR A 67 -6.11 -11.58 5.88
CA TYR A 67 -6.41 -10.98 4.59
C TYR A 67 -7.71 -10.15 4.62
N ASN A 68 -8.74 -10.63 5.32
CA ASN A 68 -10.03 -9.93 5.43
C ASN A 68 -9.91 -8.61 6.21
N SER A 69 -8.88 -8.47 7.04
CA SER A 69 -8.60 -7.28 7.83
C SER A 69 -7.69 -6.28 7.11
N LEU A 70 -7.28 -6.55 5.86
CA LEU A 70 -6.36 -5.68 5.11
C LEU A 70 -6.88 -4.25 4.96
N PRO A 71 -8.18 -3.97 4.63
CA PRO A 71 -8.68 -2.60 4.60
C PRO A 71 -8.57 -1.89 5.96
N LYS A 72 -8.81 -2.60 7.07
CA LYS A 72 -8.65 -2.06 8.43
C LYS A 72 -7.18 -1.76 8.75
N LYS A 73 -6.28 -2.65 8.33
CA LYS A 73 -4.83 -2.47 8.53
C LYS A 73 -4.31 -1.25 7.78
N VAL A 74 -4.72 -1.08 6.53
CA VAL A 74 -4.31 0.06 5.70
C VAL A 74 -4.82 1.37 6.29
N ILE A 75 -6.11 1.49 6.64
CA ILE A 75 -6.61 2.75 7.20
C ILE A 75 -6.03 3.05 8.59
N ALA A 76 -5.76 2.04 9.42
CA ALA A 76 -5.07 2.22 10.70
C ALA A 76 -3.62 2.70 10.50
N SER A 77 -2.92 2.19 9.49
CA SER A 77 -1.56 2.67 9.15
C SER A 77 -1.56 4.13 8.65
N TYR A 78 -2.58 4.54 7.90
CA TYR A 78 -2.74 5.94 7.48
C TYR A 78 -2.99 6.86 8.68
N ILE A 79 -3.81 6.44 9.65
CA ILE A 79 -4.02 7.19 10.90
C ILE A 79 -2.71 7.33 11.67
N ALA A 80 -1.94 6.24 11.80
CA ALA A 80 -0.64 6.26 12.47
C ALA A 80 0.33 7.26 11.81
N VAL A 81 0.45 7.22 10.49
CA VAL A 81 1.29 8.16 9.73
C VAL A 81 0.80 9.59 9.89
N ASN A 82 -0.50 9.84 9.73
CA ASN A 82 -1.09 11.17 9.82
C ASN A 82 -0.91 11.83 11.20
N ASN A 83 -0.90 11.02 12.26
CA ASN A 83 -0.70 11.52 13.62
C ASN A 83 0.78 11.74 13.97
N THR A 84 1.70 11.10 13.26
CA THR A 84 3.13 11.07 13.61
C THR A 84 3.97 11.98 12.73
N PHE A 85 3.65 12.05 11.43
CA PHE A 85 4.48 12.72 10.44
C PHE A 85 3.79 13.91 9.77
N ASN A 86 4.61 14.91 9.41
CA ASN A 86 4.28 15.93 8.44
C ASN A 86 4.77 15.43 7.07
N TYR A 87 3.84 15.01 6.19
CA TYR A 87 4.17 14.33 4.93
C TYR A 87 3.40 14.91 3.74
N LYS A 88 3.90 14.68 2.54
CA LYS A 88 3.26 15.07 1.28
C LYS A 88 2.53 13.92 0.62
N TYR A 89 3.18 12.73 0.59
CA TYR A 89 2.64 11.54 -0.05
C TYR A 89 2.93 10.27 0.75
N ILE A 90 1.97 9.36 0.74
CA ILE A 90 2.14 7.97 1.12
C ILE A 90 2.16 7.13 -0.16
N PHE A 91 3.15 6.25 -0.27
CA PHE A 91 3.19 5.15 -1.24
C PHE A 91 2.77 3.86 -0.54
N LYS A 92 2.02 3.00 -1.22
CA LYS A 92 1.66 1.67 -0.70
C LYS A 92 2.06 0.61 -1.71
N THR A 93 2.61 -0.48 -1.20
CA THR A 93 2.87 -1.72 -1.96
C THR A 93 2.64 -2.95 -1.09
N ASP A 94 2.73 -4.15 -1.68
CA ASP A 94 2.58 -5.42 -0.98
C ASP A 94 3.93 -6.08 -0.69
N ASP A 95 3.96 -7.04 0.23
CA ASP A 95 5.17 -7.71 0.69
C ASP A 95 5.78 -8.67 -0.34
N ASP A 96 5.01 -9.03 -1.37
CA ASP A 96 5.45 -9.90 -2.47
C ASP A 96 5.98 -9.11 -3.69
N GLN A 97 6.09 -7.80 -3.60
CA GLN A 97 6.57 -6.96 -4.69
C GLN A 97 8.07 -6.65 -4.57
N ILE A 98 8.76 -6.74 -5.71
CA ILE A 98 10.15 -6.33 -5.87
C ILE A 98 10.21 -5.18 -6.86
N LEU A 99 10.87 -4.10 -6.48
CA LEU A 99 11.18 -3.00 -7.38
C LEU A 99 12.38 -3.37 -8.27
N VAL A 100 12.16 -3.41 -9.59
CA VAL A 100 13.18 -3.77 -10.58
C VAL A 100 13.97 -2.58 -11.12
N ASN A 101 13.51 -1.35 -10.85
CA ASN A 101 14.18 -0.12 -11.27
C ASN A 101 14.44 0.80 -10.08
N ASN A 102 15.68 0.93 -9.65
CA ASN A 102 16.07 1.72 -8.49
C ASN A 102 15.79 3.23 -8.64
N GLN A 103 15.65 3.75 -9.86
CA GLN A 103 15.34 5.17 -10.11
C GLN A 103 13.83 5.47 -10.04
N TYR A 104 13.00 4.46 -9.83
CA TYR A 104 11.54 4.59 -9.88
C TYR A 104 11.00 5.69 -8.96
N PHE A 105 11.42 5.70 -7.70
CA PHE A 105 10.93 6.69 -6.74
C PHE A 105 11.41 8.11 -7.06
N ASP A 106 12.64 8.28 -7.55
CA ASP A 106 13.14 9.60 -7.99
C ASP A 106 12.32 10.12 -9.18
N LEU A 107 12.07 9.28 -10.17
CA LEU A 107 11.24 9.64 -11.32
C LEU A 107 9.80 9.96 -10.91
N LEU A 108 9.20 9.15 -10.06
CA LEU A 108 7.83 9.36 -9.59
C LEU A 108 7.71 10.63 -8.75
N CYS A 109 8.59 10.83 -7.76
CA CYS A 109 8.58 12.01 -6.91
C CYS A 109 8.78 13.30 -7.72
N ASN A 110 9.68 13.30 -8.70
CA ASN A 110 9.86 14.44 -9.59
C ASN A 110 8.60 14.69 -10.43
N LEU A 111 7.98 13.64 -10.98
CA LEU A 111 6.75 13.77 -11.76
C LEU A 111 5.60 14.38 -10.93
N ILE A 112 5.34 13.86 -9.72
CA ILE A 112 4.22 14.33 -8.89
C ILE A 112 4.46 15.74 -8.31
N LYS A 113 5.72 16.16 -8.15
CA LYS A 113 6.08 17.52 -7.71
C LYS A 113 5.70 18.61 -8.73
N VAL A 114 5.88 18.31 -10.02
CA VAL A 114 5.70 19.30 -11.11
C VAL A 114 4.35 19.17 -11.81
N LYS A 115 3.57 18.14 -11.48
CA LYS A 115 2.30 17.88 -12.16
C LYS A 115 1.23 18.88 -11.75
N GLU A 116 0.64 19.54 -12.76
CA GLU A 116 -0.51 20.43 -12.60
C GLU A 116 -1.69 19.90 -13.46
N PRO A 117 -2.90 19.83 -12.92
CA PRO A 117 -3.23 20.05 -11.52
C PRO A 117 -2.59 18.98 -10.60
N LYS A 118 -2.45 19.31 -9.32
CA LYS A 118 -1.89 18.38 -8.31
C LYS A 118 -2.56 17.01 -8.38
N THR A 119 -1.76 15.95 -8.42
CA THR A 119 -2.27 14.58 -8.41
C THR A 119 -2.38 14.06 -6.97
N HIS A 120 -3.57 13.64 -6.58
CA HIS A 120 -3.86 13.13 -5.23
C HIS A 120 -3.82 11.60 -5.13
N TYR A 121 -3.92 10.90 -6.26
CA TYR A 121 -4.00 9.45 -6.34
C TYR A 121 -3.41 8.95 -7.64
N GLY A 122 -2.67 7.85 -7.60
CA GLY A 122 -2.12 7.25 -8.81
C GLY A 122 -1.59 5.84 -8.58
N GLY A 123 -1.56 5.07 -9.67
CA GLY A 123 -1.18 3.66 -9.72
C GLY A 123 -1.65 3.02 -11.01
N PHE A 124 -1.71 1.69 -11.06
CA PHE A 124 -2.34 0.98 -12.18
C PHE A 124 -3.87 1.03 -12.03
N ILE A 125 -4.52 1.77 -12.93
CA ILE A 125 -5.95 2.06 -12.83
C ILE A 125 -6.78 0.84 -13.25
N VAL A 126 -7.68 0.42 -12.35
CA VAL A 126 -8.77 -0.51 -12.62
C VAL A 126 -10.07 0.29 -12.75
N ASP A 127 -10.78 0.14 -13.87
CA ASP A 127 -11.99 0.89 -14.19
C ASP A 127 -13.23 -0.04 -14.15
N VAL A 128 -13.98 0.02 -13.06
CA VAL A 128 -15.24 -0.70 -12.90
C VAL A 128 -16.34 0.11 -13.57
N LYS A 129 -16.71 -0.26 -14.80
CA LYS A 129 -17.69 0.45 -15.63
C LYS A 129 -19.14 0.07 -15.33
N GLN A 130 -19.36 -1.10 -14.77
CA GLN A 130 -20.67 -1.60 -14.33
C GLN A 130 -20.52 -2.44 -13.07
N PRO A 131 -21.54 -2.51 -12.19
CA PRO A 131 -21.48 -3.36 -11.01
C PRO A 131 -21.34 -4.85 -11.42
N TYR A 132 -20.51 -5.59 -10.67
CA TYR A 132 -20.34 -7.03 -10.86
C TYR A 132 -19.99 -7.72 -9.54
N MET A 133 -20.11 -9.05 -9.49
CA MET A 133 -19.66 -9.85 -8.36
C MET A 133 -18.20 -10.23 -8.54
N SER A 134 -17.38 -9.92 -7.55
CA SER A 134 -15.98 -10.29 -7.55
C SER A 134 -15.80 -11.81 -7.47
N GLU A 135 -14.89 -12.34 -8.27
CA GLU A 135 -14.48 -13.74 -8.23
C GLU A 135 -13.17 -13.97 -7.43
N TYR A 136 -12.68 -12.97 -6.71
CA TYR A 136 -11.44 -13.06 -5.95
C TYR A 136 -11.44 -14.17 -4.89
N HIS A 137 -12.60 -14.59 -4.38
CA HIS A 137 -12.73 -15.77 -3.52
C HIS A 137 -12.20 -17.07 -4.15
N ARG A 138 -12.02 -17.13 -5.47
CA ARG A 138 -11.39 -18.29 -6.15
C ARG A 138 -9.88 -18.36 -5.90
N ILE A 139 -9.24 -17.21 -5.65
CA ILE A 139 -7.81 -17.08 -5.37
C ILE A 139 -7.59 -16.97 -3.86
N HIS A 140 -8.48 -16.26 -3.17
CA HIS A 140 -8.49 -16.00 -1.73
C HIS A 140 -9.76 -16.59 -1.11
N PRO A 141 -9.76 -17.89 -0.75
CA PRO A 141 -10.95 -18.59 -0.26
C PRO A 141 -11.56 -18.02 1.03
N GLU A 142 -10.79 -17.23 1.76
CA GLU A 142 -11.22 -16.48 2.96
C GLU A 142 -12.17 -15.32 2.65
N LEU A 143 -12.22 -14.86 1.39
CA LEU A 143 -13.14 -13.79 0.97
C LEU A 143 -14.58 -14.28 0.83
N PRO A 144 -15.57 -13.41 1.05
CA PRO A 144 -16.96 -13.72 0.76
C PRO A 144 -17.18 -14.10 -0.70
N LYS A 145 -17.96 -15.16 -0.95
CA LYS A 145 -18.33 -15.59 -2.32
C LYS A 145 -19.19 -14.56 -3.05
N GLN A 146 -19.96 -13.77 -2.31
CA GLN A 146 -20.78 -12.69 -2.83
C GLN A 146 -20.21 -11.36 -2.37
N LEU A 147 -19.36 -10.78 -3.20
CA LEU A 147 -18.71 -9.50 -2.95
C LEU A 147 -18.99 -8.57 -4.14
N PRO A 148 -20.04 -7.70 -4.05
CA PRO A 148 -20.36 -6.78 -5.12
C PRO A 148 -19.35 -5.66 -5.21
N LEU A 149 -18.88 -5.36 -6.42
CA LEU A 149 -18.09 -4.18 -6.73
C LEU A 149 -18.93 -3.21 -7.56
N TYR A 150 -18.93 -1.95 -7.18
CA TYR A 150 -19.72 -0.89 -7.81
C TYR A 150 -18.85 -0.01 -8.71
N ILE A 151 -19.50 0.80 -9.53
CA ILE A 151 -18.86 1.70 -10.50
C ILE A 151 -17.88 2.63 -9.79
N THR A 152 -16.61 2.50 -10.13
CA THR A 152 -15.54 3.38 -9.63
C THR A 152 -14.24 3.15 -10.42
N LYS A 153 -13.30 4.09 -10.30
CA LYS A 153 -11.89 3.86 -10.63
C LYS A 153 -11.09 3.71 -9.35
N TYR A 154 -10.22 2.71 -9.31
CA TYR A 154 -9.27 2.51 -8.23
C TYR A 154 -7.91 2.09 -8.78
N CYS A 155 -6.86 2.16 -7.99
CA CYS A 155 -5.54 1.68 -8.36
C CYS A 155 -5.28 0.33 -7.71
N SER A 156 -4.73 -0.62 -8.49
CA SER A 156 -4.37 -1.96 -8.01
C SER A 156 -3.44 -1.91 -6.80
N GLY A 157 -3.64 -2.82 -5.86
CA GLY A 157 -2.90 -2.97 -4.61
C GLY A 157 -1.41 -3.17 -4.77
N ARG A 158 -0.93 -3.68 -5.92
CA ARG A 158 0.50 -3.86 -6.22
C ARG A 158 1.33 -2.62 -5.87
N PHE A 159 0.88 -1.45 -6.30
CA PHE A 159 1.46 -0.16 -5.95
C PHE A 159 0.50 0.97 -6.25
N TYR A 160 0.32 1.86 -5.29
CA TYR A 160 -0.33 3.14 -5.50
C TYR A 160 0.23 4.21 -4.54
N PHE A 161 -0.09 5.47 -4.84
CA PHE A 161 0.22 6.59 -3.95
C PHE A 161 -0.99 7.46 -3.67
N LEU A 162 -0.94 8.15 -2.53
CA LEU A 162 -1.94 9.09 -2.06
C LEU A 162 -1.28 10.35 -1.52
N SER A 163 -1.81 11.53 -1.86
CA SER A 163 -1.40 12.77 -1.20
C SER A 163 -1.91 12.82 0.24
N SER A 164 -1.33 13.69 1.06
CA SER A 164 -1.77 13.92 2.44
C SER A 164 -3.26 14.28 2.51
N GLU A 165 -3.77 15.09 1.57
CA GLU A 165 -5.19 15.47 1.51
C GLU A 165 -6.10 14.26 1.21
N ALA A 166 -5.66 13.38 0.30
CA ALA A 166 -6.40 12.15 0.00
C ALA A 166 -6.43 11.22 1.21
N VAL A 167 -5.31 11.07 1.92
CA VAL A 167 -5.22 10.28 3.15
C VAL A 167 -6.14 10.84 4.25
N GLN A 168 -6.11 12.15 4.49
CA GLN A 168 -6.99 12.80 5.47
C GLN A 168 -8.47 12.58 5.13
N TYR A 169 -8.83 12.68 3.85
CA TYR A 169 -10.19 12.38 3.39
C TYR A 169 -10.58 10.92 3.67
N LEU A 170 -9.69 9.95 3.39
CA LEU A 170 -9.93 8.54 3.66
C LEU A 170 -10.06 8.23 5.15
N ILE A 171 -9.31 8.91 6.01
CA ILE A 171 -9.45 8.79 7.47
C ILE A 171 -10.86 9.18 7.93
N LEU A 172 -11.47 10.22 7.35
CA LEU A 172 -12.87 10.58 7.61
C LEU A 172 -13.86 9.50 7.11
N LYS A 173 -13.46 8.66 6.16
CA LYS A 173 -14.23 7.54 5.62
C LYS A 173 -13.89 6.19 6.27
N ARG A 174 -13.11 6.19 7.35
CA ARG A 174 -12.62 4.98 8.05
C ARG A 174 -13.73 3.92 8.22
N ALA A 175 -14.87 4.29 8.78
CA ALA A 175 -15.96 3.35 9.06
C ALA A 175 -16.53 2.65 7.81
N ASN A 176 -16.45 3.29 6.64
CA ASN A 176 -16.85 2.68 5.37
C ASN A 176 -15.76 1.72 4.86
N ILE A 177 -14.50 2.15 4.91
CA ILE A 177 -13.35 1.35 4.47
C ILE A 177 -13.22 0.07 5.30
N GLU A 178 -13.41 0.14 6.61
CA GLU A 178 -13.32 -1.02 7.52
C GLU A 178 -14.39 -2.09 7.29
N ARG A 179 -15.45 -1.81 6.53
CA ARG A 179 -16.51 -2.75 6.15
C ARG A 179 -16.21 -3.47 4.82
N GLU A 180 -15.24 -2.98 4.07
CA GLU A 180 -14.84 -3.56 2.80
C GLU A 180 -13.90 -4.77 3.01
N PHE A 181 -13.75 -5.58 1.97
CA PHE A 181 -12.89 -6.77 1.96
C PHE A 181 -11.67 -6.60 1.04
N LEU A 182 -11.85 -5.92 -0.10
CA LEU A 182 -10.77 -5.63 -1.05
C LEU A 182 -10.20 -4.25 -0.76
N GLU A 183 -8.97 -4.21 -0.30
CA GLU A 183 -8.31 -3.00 0.20
C GLU A 183 -8.19 -1.92 -0.88
N ASP A 184 -7.65 -2.25 -2.02
CA ASP A 184 -7.40 -1.33 -3.13
C ASP A 184 -8.70 -0.75 -3.72
N TYR A 185 -9.73 -1.61 -3.86
CA TYR A 185 -11.08 -1.18 -4.19
C TYR A 185 -11.65 -0.25 -3.12
N ALA A 186 -11.54 -0.60 -1.83
CA ALA A 186 -12.05 0.19 -0.72
C ALA A 186 -11.47 1.62 -0.71
N ILE A 187 -10.16 1.74 -0.93
CA ILE A 187 -9.47 3.04 -1.04
C ILE A 187 -10.02 3.85 -2.22
N GLY A 188 -10.04 3.28 -3.42
CA GLY A 188 -10.50 4.00 -4.61
C GLY A 188 -12.01 4.29 -4.59
N PHE A 189 -12.83 3.40 -4.05
CA PHE A 189 -14.28 3.59 -3.94
C PHE A 189 -14.65 4.71 -2.97
N ASN A 190 -13.94 4.83 -1.86
CA ASN A 190 -14.19 5.84 -0.84
C ASN A 190 -13.53 7.20 -1.11
N LEU A 191 -12.62 7.34 -2.08
CA LEU A 191 -12.11 8.63 -2.50
C LEU A 191 -13.19 9.45 -3.22
N SER A 192 -13.24 10.76 -2.95
CA SER A 192 -14.14 11.67 -3.66
C SER A 192 -13.80 11.77 -5.14
N ARG A 193 -14.79 12.14 -5.96
CA ARG A 193 -14.58 12.38 -7.39
C ARG A 193 -13.48 13.42 -7.63
N THR A 194 -13.48 14.51 -6.89
CA THR A 194 -12.49 15.59 -7.01
C THR A 194 -11.06 15.09 -6.80
N LEU A 195 -10.82 14.26 -5.78
CA LEU A 195 -9.50 13.68 -5.51
C LEU A 195 -9.05 12.65 -6.58
N LYS A 196 -9.98 12.18 -7.42
CA LYS A 196 -9.72 11.26 -8.53
C LYS A 196 -9.74 11.93 -9.91
N GLU A 197 -10.00 13.23 -10.03
CA GLU A 197 -10.06 13.93 -11.34
C GLU A 197 -8.75 13.82 -12.11
N SER A 198 -7.61 13.94 -11.39
CA SER A 198 -6.27 13.84 -11.98
C SER A 198 -5.55 12.56 -11.57
N ILE A 199 -6.27 11.41 -11.53
CA ILE A 199 -5.66 10.12 -11.21
C ILE A 199 -4.52 9.82 -12.20
N LEU A 200 -3.33 9.51 -11.68
CA LEU A 200 -2.14 9.26 -12.49
C LEU A 200 -2.03 7.78 -12.83
N LEU A 201 -2.10 7.44 -14.11
CA LEU A 201 -1.83 6.08 -14.58
C LEU A 201 -0.33 5.77 -14.50
N ILE A 202 0.00 4.71 -13.78
CA ILE A 202 1.35 4.15 -13.70
C ILE A 202 1.33 2.71 -14.20
N SER A 203 2.19 2.39 -15.14
CA SER A 203 2.38 1.01 -15.63
C SER A 203 3.21 0.21 -14.60
N THR A 204 2.62 -0.13 -13.46
CA THR A 204 3.31 -0.74 -12.31
C THR A 204 4.05 -2.02 -12.68
N ASN A 205 3.54 -2.83 -13.62
CA ASN A 205 4.18 -4.06 -14.13
C ASN A 205 5.55 -3.84 -14.79
N LYS A 206 5.89 -2.59 -15.16
CA LYS A 206 7.24 -2.26 -15.69
C LYS A 206 8.26 -2.04 -14.58
N TYR A 207 7.81 -1.78 -13.37
CA TYR A 207 8.65 -1.37 -12.25
C TYR A 207 8.65 -2.35 -11.09
N PHE A 208 7.59 -3.15 -10.97
CA PHE A 208 7.44 -4.15 -9.93
C PHE A 208 7.25 -5.54 -10.53
N THR A 209 7.83 -6.54 -9.88
CA THR A 209 7.62 -7.96 -10.18
C THR A 209 7.21 -8.70 -8.92
N ASP A 210 6.38 -9.72 -9.07
CA ASP A 210 5.99 -10.59 -7.99
C ASP A 210 7.13 -11.56 -7.66
N ILE A 211 7.24 -11.92 -6.39
CA ILE A 211 8.14 -12.96 -5.94
C ILE A 211 7.40 -13.97 -5.08
N GLU A 212 7.61 -15.24 -5.38
CA GLU A 212 7.12 -16.34 -4.57
C GLU A 212 8.18 -16.76 -3.54
N LEU A 213 7.75 -17.19 -2.35
CA LEU A 213 8.69 -17.68 -1.33
C LEU A 213 9.53 -18.87 -1.80
N SER A 214 9.03 -19.63 -2.77
CA SER A 214 9.75 -20.74 -3.43
C SER A 214 10.96 -20.30 -4.25
N ASP A 215 11.01 -19.03 -4.68
CA ASP A 215 12.10 -18.48 -5.47
C ASP A 215 13.27 -17.99 -4.61
N PHE A 216 13.03 -17.84 -3.30
CA PHE A 216 14.00 -17.31 -2.37
C PHE A 216 15.34 -18.08 -2.37
N PRO A 217 15.38 -19.43 -2.27
CA PRO A 217 16.62 -20.18 -2.34
C PRO A 217 17.38 -19.99 -3.66
N LYS A 218 16.66 -20.00 -4.79
CA LYS A 218 17.26 -19.81 -6.12
C LYS A 218 17.93 -18.46 -6.27
N LEU A 219 17.27 -17.40 -5.77
CA LEU A 219 17.81 -16.04 -5.87
C LEU A 219 19.05 -15.83 -5.00
N VAL A 220 19.14 -16.52 -3.85
CA VAL A 220 20.34 -16.56 -3.01
C VAL A 220 21.47 -17.29 -3.74
N GLU A 221 21.21 -18.48 -4.31
CA GLU A 221 22.19 -19.29 -5.05
C GLU A 221 22.70 -18.57 -6.31
N GLU A 222 21.86 -17.79 -6.99
CA GLU A 222 22.21 -17.01 -8.18
C GLU A 222 22.93 -15.69 -7.85
N GLY A 223 23.18 -15.40 -6.57
CA GLY A 223 23.85 -14.17 -6.13
C GLY A 223 23.07 -12.89 -6.44
N LYS A 224 21.76 -13.01 -6.68
CA LYS A 224 20.88 -11.86 -6.95
C LYS A 224 20.45 -11.16 -5.66
N ILE A 225 20.66 -11.79 -4.53
CA ILE A 225 20.38 -11.32 -3.17
C ILE A 225 21.43 -11.88 -2.18
#